data_0c8e509bbdd917b791dde2b382d8f04b
#
_entry.id   0c8e509bbdd917b791dde2b382d8f04b
#
_cell.length_a   1.000
_cell.length_b   1.000
_cell.length_c   1.000
_cell.angle_alpha   90.00
_cell.angle_beta   90.00
_cell.angle_gamma   90.00
#
_symmetry.space_group_name_H-M   'P 1'
#
loop_
_entity.id
_entity.type
_entity.pdbx_description
1 polymer ?
#
loop_
_entity_poly.entity_id
_entity_poly.type
_entity_poly.pdbx_seq_one_letter_code
_entity_poly.pdbx_strand_id
1 'polypeptide(L)'
;MKCTILSIKNTFELTATSADYVKNLIALARSANVSLLHILQDLGLPIEIIEEKVPLNLVDFFRIQERLSIEIRDESLLMSTRPLLLGTTDHVLASLQSKETITDAIKQLAYNFIHSGKYNRVELRNTHLVYIIDDVDFPYAPQSDAQHIAFNMENVLIFVHGIISSLINAPIGHFIKKVQYKTDRTSTEFE
;
A
#
# COMPACT_ATOMS: atom_id res chain seq x y z
N MET A 1 -17.63 0.32 -12.63
CA MET A 1 -17.68 0.23 -11.16
C MET A 1 -16.82 -0.97 -10.77
N LYS A 2 -15.62 -0.71 -10.29
CA LYS A 2 -14.64 -1.76 -9.98
C LYS A 2 -14.57 -1.87 -8.46
N CYS A 3 -14.80 -3.04 -7.95
CA CYS A 3 -14.81 -3.32 -6.53
C CYS A 3 -13.66 -4.27 -6.20
N THR A 4 -12.80 -3.85 -5.30
CA THR A 4 -11.76 -4.71 -4.74
C THR A 4 -12.26 -5.30 -3.44
N ILE A 5 -12.39 -6.60 -3.36
CA ILE A 5 -12.83 -7.34 -2.19
C ILE A 5 -11.71 -8.29 -1.76
N LEU A 6 -11.26 -8.18 -0.54
CA LEU A 6 -10.15 -8.93 0.03
C LEU A 6 -10.57 -10.32 0.56
N SER A 7 -10.02 -11.43 0.05
CA SER A 7 -10.10 -12.76 0.67
C SER A 7 -8.70 -13.36 0.86
N ILE A 8 -8.20 -13.41 2.07
CA ILE A 8 -6.95 -14.12 2.36
C ILE A 8 -7.31 -15.44 3.04
N LYS A 9 -7.09 -16.54 2.34
CA LYS A 9 -6.89 -17.85 2.97
C LYS A 9 -5.39 -17.98 3.18
N ASN A 10 -5.03 -18.27 4.42
CA ASN A 10 -3.71 -18.59 4.97
C ASN A 10 -2.96 -17.41 5.60
N THR A 11 -2.45 -17.73 6.77
CA THR A 11 -1.45 -17.03 7.53
C THR A 11 -0.44 -16.34 6.61
N PHE A 12 -0.50 -15.01 6.60
CA PHE A 12 0.59 -14.24 6.10
C PHE A 12 1.78 -14.50 7.03
N GLU A 13 2.60 -15.46 6.71
CA GLU A 13 3.96 -15.40 7.16
C GLU A 13 4.58 -14.18 6.48
N LEU A 14 4.86 -13.14 7.26
CA LEU A 14 5.51 -11.88 6.86
C LEU A 14 6.98 -12.11 6.39
N THR A 15 7.26 -13.19 5.70
CA THR A 15 8.59 -13.76 5.60
C THR A 15 9.36 -13.44 4.34
N ALA A 16 8.74 -13.09 3.25
CA ALA A 16 9.51 -12.61 2.08
C ALA A 16 8.59 -11.82 1.14
N THR A 17 9.02 -10.66 0.76
CA THR A 17 8.49 -10.01 -0.44
C THR A 17 8.96 -10.80 -1.65
N SER A 18 8.10 -10.96 -2.65
CA SER A 18 8.52 -11.59 -3.90
C SER A 18 9.63 -10.77 -4.58
N ALA A 19 10.42 -11.41 -5.44
CA ALA A 19 11.44 -10.73 -6.25
C ALA A 19 10.84 -9.54 -7.04
N ASP A 20 9.57 -9.60 -7.40
CA ASP A 20 8.87 -8.55 -8.14
C ASP A 20 8.73 -7.26 -7.33
N TYR A 21 8.59 -7.33 -5.99
CA TYR A 21 8.56 -6.13 -5.14
C TYR A 21 9.92 -5.42 -5.15
N VAL A 22 11.03 -6.14 -5.13
CA VAL A 22 12.37 -5.56 -5.23
C VAL A 22 12.57 -4.91 -6.59
N LYS A 23 12.17 -5.57 -7.68
CA LYS A 23 12.23 -5.00 -9.04
C LYS A 23 11.43 -3.71 -9.15
N ASN A 24 10.23 -3.68 -8.57
CA ASN A 24 9.39 -2.49 -8.57
C ASN A 24 10.00 -1.34 -7.75
N LEU A 25 10.62 -1.62 -6.60
CA LEU A 25 11.39 -0.61 -5.85
C LEU A 25 12.57 -0.05 -6.66
N ILE A 26 13.30 -0.92 -7.35
CA ILE A 26 14.40 -0.51 -8.23
C ILE A 26 13.89 0.38 -9.37
N ALA A 27 12.80 -0.01 -10.02
CA ALA A 27 12.19 0.76 -11.10
C ALA A 27 11.70 2.13 -10.61
N LEU A 28 11.05 2.17 -9.46
CA LEU A 28 10.58 3.40 -8.82
C LEU A 28 11.75 4.34 -8.47
N ALA A 29 12.78 3.84 -7.78
CA ALA A 29 13.96 4.62 -7.43
C ALA A 29 14.65 5.19 -8.66
N ARG A 30 14.75 4.39 -9.74
CA ARG A 30 15.31 4.82 -11.01
C ARG A 30 14.47 5.92 -11.69
N SER A 31 13.15 5.77 -11.72
CA SER A 31 12.26 6.78 -12.30
C SER A 31 12.32 8.11 -11.54
N ALA A 32 12.55 8.05 -10.24
CA ALA A 32 12.73 9.21 -9.37
C ALA A 32 14.15 9.79 -9.38
N ASN A 33 15.10 9.16 -10.10
CA ASN A 33 16.53 9.51 -10.07
C ASN A 33 17.13 9.47 -8.64
N VAL A 34 16.68 8.51 -7.83
CA VAL A 34 17.14 8.26 -6.45
C VAL A 34 18.00 7.02 -6.39
N SER A 35 19.08 7.04 -5.62
CA SER A 35 19.96 5.89 -5.42
C SER A 35 19.39 4.94 -4.38
N LEU A 36 18.82 3.82 -4.81
CA LEU A 36 18.35 2.77 -3.90
C LEU A 36 19.52 2.19 -3.07
N LEU A 37 20.72 2.10 -3.64
CA LEU A 37 21.91 1.66 -2.92
C LEU A 37 22.19 2.57 -1.71
N HIS A 38 22.10 3.89 -1.88
CA HIS A 38 22.30 4.84 -0.79
C HIS A 38 21.24 4.65 0.30
N ILE A 39 19.98 4.47 -0.10
CA ILE A 39 18.90 4.18 0.86
C ILE A 39 19.17 2.91 1.67
N LEU A 40 19.61 1.83 1.02
CA LEU A 40 19.95 0.59 1.73
C LEU A 40 21.09 0.80 2.74
N GLN A 41 22.14 1.52 2.34
CA GLN A 41 23.27 1.86 3.21
C GLN A 41 22.84 2.68 4.42
N ASP A 42 22.00 3.72 4.23
CA ASP A 42 21.48 4.56 5.31
C ASP A 42 20.62 3.75 6.31
N LEU A 43 19.90 2.76 5.81
CA LEU A 43 19.06 1.89 6.63
C LEU A 43 19.82 0.72 7.26
N GLY A 44 21.11 0.54 6.93
CA GLY A 44 21.91 -0.59 7.39
C GLY A 44 21.46 -1.92 6.80
N LEU A 45 20.88 -1.92 5.61
CA LEU A 45 20.37 -3.10 4.92
C LEU A 45 21.42 -3.64 3.92
N PRO A 46 21.47 -4.96 3.70
CA PRO A 46 22.42 -5.56 2.77
C PRO A 46 22.12 -5.17 1.33
N ILE A 47 23.15 -4.84 0.56
CA ILE A 47 23.03 -4.46 -0.84
C ILE A 47 22.60 -5.64 -1.73
N GLU A 48 22.82 -6.84 -1.28
CA GLU A 48 22.43 -8.09 -1.92
C GLU A 48 20.91 -8.21 -2.13
N ILE A 49 20.12 -7.37 -1.46
CA ILE A 49 18.67 -7.21 -1.71
C ILE A 49 18.45 -6.78 -3.16
N ILE A 50 19.24 -5.83 -3.70
CA ILE A 50 19.11 -5.37 -5.09
C ILE A 50 19.42 -6.50 -6.08
N GLU A 51 20.28 -7.41 -5.71
CA GLU A 51 20.68 -8.56 -6.52
C GLU A 51 19.75 -9.77 -6.33
N GLU A 52 18.67 -9.61 -5.54
CA GLU A 52 17.71 -10.67 -5.22
C GLU A 52 18.35 -11.91 -4.53
N LYS A 53 19.53 -11.74 -3.95
CA LYS A 53 20.25 -12.82 -3.25
C LYS A 53 19.81 -12.99 -1.80
N VAL A 54 19.23 -11.96 -1.22
CA VAL A 54 18.72 -11.93 0.15
C VAL A 54 17.25 -11.52 0.12
N PRO A 55 16.36 -12.26 0.79
CA PRO A 55 14.94 -11.91 0.84
C PRO A 55 14.74 -10.60 1.60
N LEU A 56 13.85 -9.77 1.09
CA LEU A 56 13.41 -8.56 1.76
C LEU A 56 12.18 -8.87 2.61
N ASN A 57 12.22 -8.58 3.91
CA ASN A 57 11.05 -8.70 4.75
C ASN A 57 10.14 -7.47 4.61
N LEU A 58 8.90 -7.59 5.04
CA LEU A 58 7.90 -6.55 4.86
C LEU A 58 8.22 -5.26 5.65
N VAL A 59 8.83 -5.39 6.82
CA VAL A 59 9.21 -4.23 7.64
C VAL A 59 10.27 -3.40 6.92
N ASP A 60 11.33 -4.05 6.44
CA ASP A 60 12.39 -3.36 5.70
C ASP A 60 11.89 -2.84 4.35
N PHE A 61 10.95 -3.54 3.71
CA PHE A 61 10.27 -3.03 2.51
C PHE A 61 9.60 -1.68 2.77
N PHE A 62 8.81 -1.54 3.85
CA PHE A 62 8.17 -0.27 4.18
C PHE A 62 9.17 0.79 4.65
N ARG A 63 10.25 0.43 5.35
CA ARG A 63 11.35 1.36 5.68
C ARG A 63 12.02 1.94 4.43
N ILE A 64 12.24 1.10 3.41
CA ILE A 64 12.77 1.55 2.12
C ILE A 64 11.78 2.50 1.43
N GLN A 65 10.49 2.16 1.41
CA GLN A 65 9.46 3.01 0.81
C GLN A 65 9.35 4.37 1.53
N GLU A 66 9.35 4.37 2.86
CA GLU A 66 9.35 5.59 3.66
C GLU A 66 10.56 6.48 3.31
N ARG A 67 11.77 5.89 3.29
CA ARG A 67 12.98 6.64 2.95
C ARG A 67 12.92 7.17 1.52
N LEU A 68 12.43 6.36 0.59
CA LEU A 68 12.24 6.76 -0.81
C LEU A 68 11.23 7.92 -0.91
N SER A 69 10.11 7.86 -0.20
CA SER A 69 9.11 8.94 -0.19
C SER A 69 9.68 10.26 0.32
N ILE A 70 10.60 10.21 1.29
CA ILE A 70 11.31 11.39 1.81
C ILE A 70 12.22 11.99 0.73
N GLU A 71 12.99 11.18 0.03
CA GLU A 71 13.90 11.63 -1.02
C GLU A 71 13.14 12.28 -2.20
N ILE A 72 12.02 11.70 -2.59
CA ILE A 72 11.19 12.23 -3.68
C ILE A 72 10.19 13.29 -3.22
N ARG A 73 10.04 13.49 -1.90
CA ARG A 73 9.06 14.38 -1.25
C ARG A 73 7.62 14.09 -1.64
N ASP A 74 7.29 12.81 -1.78
CA ASP A 74 5.97 12.35 -2.19
C ASP A 74 5.63 11.00 -1.57
N GLU A 75 4.70 10.98 -0.60
CA GLU A 75 4.21 9.75 0.02
C GLU A 75 3.36 8.89 -0.91
N SER A 76 2.90 9.44 -2.06
CA SER A 76 2.23 8.64 -3.09
C SER A 76 3.18 7.83 -3.98
N LEU A 77 4.50 7.98 -3.78
CA LEU A 77 5.53 7.30 -4.56
C LEU A 77 5.34 7.49 -6.08
N LEU A 78 5.13 8.73 -6.51
CA LEU A 78 4.90 9.13 -7.89
C LEU A 78 3.64 8.53 -8.54
N MET A 79 2.69 8.05 -7.75
CA MET A 79 1.46 7.45 -8.27
C MET A 79 0.51 8.51 -8.85
N SER A 80 0.49 9.71 -8.26
CA SER A 80 -0.47 10.76 -8.61
C SER A 80 0.18 11.94 -9.30
N THR A 81 -0.59 12.66 -10.14
CA THR A 81 -0.18 13.96 -10.71
C THR A 81 0.10 15.02 -9.64
N ARG A 82 -0.43 14.86 -8.44
CA ARG A 82 -0.19 15.73 -7.30
C ARG A 82 0.53 14.94 -6.21
N PRO A 83 1.75 15.35 -5.82
CA PRO A 83 2.45 14.71 -4.73
C PRO A 83 1.64 14.71 -3.45
N LEU A 84 1.69 13.60 -2.72
CA LEU A 84 1.17 13.51 -1.36
C LEU A 84 2.26 14.03 -0.41
N LEU A 85 1.97 15.11 0.32
CA LEU A 85 2.95 15.77 1.16
C LEU A 85 3.44 14.87 2.28
N LEU A 86 4.72 15.00 2.63
CA LEU A 86 5.31 14.30 3.77
C LEU A 86 4.56 14.62 5.06
N GLY A 87 4.31 13.61 5.88
CA GLY A 87 3.52 13.70 7.12
C GLY A 87 2.02 13.53 6.93
N THR A 88 1.53 13.37 5.69
CA THR A 88 0.11 13.10 5.43
C THR A 88 -0.32 11.78 6.05
N THR A 89 0.48 10.73 5.88
CA THR A 89 0.23 9.41 6.47
C THR A 89 0.17 9.49 7.99
N ASP A 90 1.12 10.17 8.62
CA ASP A 90 1.14 10.36 10.08
C ASP A 90 -0.10 11.11 10.57
N HIS A 91 -0.52 12.15 9.85
CA HIS A 91 -1.74 12.89 10.15
C HIS A 91 -2.98 12.00 10.07
N VAL A 92 -3.07 11.18 9.02
CA VAL A 92 -4.16 10.21 8.87
C VAL A 92 -4.17 9.24 10.04
N LEU A 93 -3.03 8.61 10.37
CA LEU A 93 -2.90 7.66 11.47
C LEU A 93 -3.26 8.28 12.82
N ALA A 94 -2.80 9.49 13.10
CA ALA A 94 -3.16 10.22 14.31
C ALA A 94 -4.67 10.45 14.43
N SER A 95 -5.36 10.71 13.32
CA SER A 95 -6.81 10.89 13.30
C SER A 95 -7.61 9.64 13.68
N LEU A 96 -7.02 8.45 13.56
CA LEU A 96 -7.67 7.17 13.89
C LEU A 96 -7.66 6.91 15.39
N GLN A 97 -6.68 7.41 16.13
CA GLN A 97 -6.51 7.14 17.57
C GLN A 97 -7.67 7.67 18.42
N SER A 98 -8.39 8.66 17.93
CA SER A 98 -9.54 9.26 18.63
C SER A 98 -10.86 8.54 18.39
N LYS A 99 -10.88 7.45 17.62
CA LYS A 99 -12.14 6.77 17.26
C LYS A 99 -12.52 5.72 18.30
N GLU A 100 -13.80 5.73 18.69
CA GLU A 100 -14.33 4.82 19.70
C GLU A 100 -14.53 3.40 19.18
N THR A 101 -14.80 3.27 17.86
CA THR A 101 -15.04 1.96 17.24
C THR A 101 -14.10 1.71 16.07
N ILE A 102 -13.80 0.44 15.82
CA ILE A 102 -13.01 0.02 14.65
C ILE A 102 -13.71 0.41 13.34
N THR A 103 -15.04 0.36 13.32
CA THR A 103 -15.83 0.77 12.17
C THR A 103 -15.64 2.24 11.84
N ASP A 104 -15.64 3.10 12.85
CA ASP A 104 -15.43 4.53 12.66
C ASP A 104 -13.98 4.85 12.27
N ALA A 105 -13.02 4.12 12.83
CA ALA A 105 -11.63 4.22 12.43
C ALA A 105 -11.43 3.84 10.94
N ILE A 106 -12.03 2.73 10.49
CA ILE A 106 -11.96 2.28 9.09
C ILE A 106 -12.64 3.28 8.15
N LYS A 107 -13.78 3.85 8.54
CA LYS A 107 -14.44 4.92 7.77
C LYS A 107 -13.60 6.18 7.68
N GLN A 108 -12.98 6.57 8.80
CA GLN A 108 -12.08 7.73 8.84
C GLN A 108 -10.84 7.50 7.98
N LEU A 109 -10.27 6.29 8.02
CA LEU A 109 -9.15 5.91 7.16
C LEU A 109 -9.54 6.07 5.68
N ALA A 110 -10.68 5.53 5.26
CA ALA A 110 -11.16 5.65 3.90
C ALA A 110 -11.42 7.10 3.48
N TYR A 111 -11.90 7.93 4.41
CA TYR A 111 -12.15 9.33 4.15
C TYR A 111 -10.87 10.15 3.97
N ASN A 112 -9.86 9.89 4.79
CA ASN A 112 -8.62 10.68 4.82
C ASN A 112 -7.54 10.14 3.89
N PHE A 113 -7.62 8.86 3.51
CA PHE A 113 -6.57 8.20 2.74
C PHE A 113 -6.72 8.50 1.25
N ILE A 114 -5.59 8.77 0.60
CA ILE A 114 -5.49 9.08 -0.84
C ILE A 114 -6.57 10.07 -1.33
N HIS A 115 -6.25 11.34 -1.28
CA HIS A 115 -7.07 12.43 -1.83
C HIS A 115 -8.51 12.52 -1.29
N SER A 116 -8.66 12.43 0.04
CA SER A 116 -9.88 12.80 0.77
C SER A 116 -11.17 12.08 0.34
N GLY A 117 -11.19 10.76 0.45
CA GLY A 117 -12.42 9.98 0.38
C GLY A 117 -13.08 9.87 -1.00
N LYS A 118 -12.55 10.54 -2.04
CA LYS A 118 -13.09 10.42 -3.39
C LYS A 118 -12.93 9.02 -3.96
N TYR A 119 -11.79 8.37 -3.69
CA TYR A 119 -11.41 7.09 -4.26
C TYR A 119 -11.49 5.92 -3.27
N ASN A 120 -11.73 6.23 -2.00
CA ASN A 120 -11.85 5.23 -0.95
C ASN A 120 -13.17 5.39 -0.24
N ARG A 121 -13.90 4.30 -0.03
CA ARG A 121 -15.13 4.29 0.72
C ARG A 121 -15.33 3.00 1.49
N VAL A 122 -16.16 3.06 2.52
CA VAL A 122 -16.55 1.89 3.30
C VAL A 122 -18.04 1.70 3.21
N GLU A 123 -18.44 0.48 2.86
CA GLU A 123 -19.83 0.05 2.82
C GLU A 123 -20.06 -1.05 3.85
N LEU A 124 -21.19 -0.98 4.54
CA LEU A 124 -21.69 -2.10 5.34
C LEU A 124 -22.59 -2.96 4.45
N ARG A 125 -22.15 -4.20 4.19
CA ARG A 125 -22.94 -5.18 3.42
C ARG A 125 -23.28 -6.35 4.32
N ASN A 126 -24.54 -6.49 4.69
CA ASN A 126 -25.01 -7.44 5.70
C ASN A 126 -24.23 -7.27 7.01
N THR A 127 -23.37 -8.25 7.36
CA THR A 127 -22.56 -8.27 8.59
C THR A 127 -21.08 -7.93 8.33
N HIS A 128 -20.73 -7.45 7.14
CA HIS A 128 -19.34 -7.23 6.75
C HIS A 128 -19.09 -5.77 6.38
N LEU A 129 -17.98 -5.23 6.82
CA LEU A 129 -17.41 -4.00 6.27
C LEU A 129 -16.66 -4.32 4.99
N VAL A 130 -16.96 -3.56 3.95
CA VAL A 130 -16.26 -3.63 2.66
C VAL A 130 -15.51 -2.33 2.46
N TYR A 131 -14.19 -2.41 2.46
CA TYR A 131 -13.33 -1.29 2.08
C TYR A 131 -13.16 -1.32 0.57
N ILE A 132 -13.48 -0.23 -0.10
CA ILE A 132 -13.48 -0.13 -1.56
C ILE A 132 -12.49 0.95 -1.97
N ILE A 133 -11.57 0.60 -2.85
CA ILE A 133 -10.73 1.53 -3.58
C ILE A 133 -11.26 1.58 -5.01
N ASP A 134 -11.70 2.76 -5.44
CA ASP A 134 -12.25 3.02 -6.77
C ASP A 134 -11.35 4.01 -7.49
N ASP A 135 -10.55 3.51 -8.43
CA ASP A 135 -9.52 4.28 -9.11
C ASP A 135 -9.92 4.73 -10.53
N VAL A 136 -11.21 4.59 -10.89
CA VAL A 136 -11.67 4.89 -12.26
C VAL A 136 -11.27 6.28 -12.73
N ASP A 137 -11.43 7.28 -11.86
CA ASP A 137 -11.08 8.68 -12.15
C ASP A 137 -9.83 9.15 -11.39
N PHE A 138 -8.99 8.22 -10.91
CA PHE A 138 -7.81 8.59 -10.16
C PHE A 138 -6.80 9.28 -11.08
N PRO A 139 -6.25 10.45 -10.69
CA PRO A 139 -5.33 11.22 -11.52
C PRO A 139 -3.92 10.64 -11.45
N TYR A 140 -3.74 9.47 -12.06
CA TYR A 140 -2.41 8.85 -12.16
C TYR A 140 -1.42 9.77 -12.82
N ALA A 141 -0.17 9.72 -12.34
CA ALA A 141 0.90 10.47 -12.96
C ALA A 141 1.16 9.95 -14.40
N PRO A 142 1.47 10.81 -15.36
CA PRO A 142 1.61 10.41 -16.77
C PRO A 142 2.67 9.32 -17.01
N GLN A 143 3.68 9.25 -16.12
CA GLN A 143 4.74 8.24 -16.17
C GLN A 143 4.36 6.90 -15.53
N SER A 144 3.20 6.83 -14.87
CA SER A 144 2.74 5.60 -14.22
C SER A 144 2.21 4.61 -15.24
N ASP A 145 2.97 3.56 -15.50
CA ASP A 145 2.50 2.44 -16.30
C ASP A 145 1.61 1.47 -15.47
N ALA A 146 1.05 0.48 -16.13
CA ALA A 146 0.14 -0.50 -15.51
C ALA A 146 0.83 -1.28 -14.37
N GLN A 147 2.12 -1.59 -14.50
CA GLN A 147 2.89 -2.30 -13.48
C GLN A 147 3.11 -1.43 -12.25
N HIS A 148 3.48 -0.17 -12.44
CA HIS A 148 3.63 0.80 -11.34
C HIS A 148 2.30 0.99 -10.60
N ILE A 149 1.19 1.13 -11.33
CA ILE A 149 -0.14 1.28 -10.74
C ILE A 149 -0.52 0.04 -9.93
N ALA A 150 -0.33 -1.16 -10.49
CA ALA A 150 -0.61 -2.42 -9.79
C ALA A 150 0.21 -2.53 -8.49
N PHE A 151 1.51 -2.27 -8.56
CA PHE A 151 2.41 -2.28 -7.41
C PHE A 151 1.95 -1.32 -6.30
N ASN A 152 1.61 -0.08 -6.64
CA ASN A 152 1.14 0.89 -5.66
C ASN A 152 -0.22 0.50 -5.05
N MET A 153 -1.14 -0.08 -5.85
CA MET A 153 -2.41 -0.55 -5.33
C MET A 153 -2.25 -1.71 -4.35
N GLU A 154 -1.33 -2.64 -4.61
CA GLU A 154 -0.98 -3.70 -3.67
C GLU A 154 -0.39 -3.13 -2.38
N ASN A 155 0.52 -2.16 -2.49
CA ASN A 155 1.09 -1.48 -1.33
C ASN A 155 0.01 -0.81 -0.46
N VAL A 156 -0.94 -0.10 -1.08
CA VAL A 156 -2.07 0.50 -0.36
C VAL A 156 -2.88 -0.56 0.37
N LEU A 157 -3.16 -1.70 -0.26
CA LEU A 157 -3.89 -2.79 0.38
C LEU A 157 -3.14 -3.39 1.57
N ILE A 158 -1.82 -3.63 1.43
CA ILE A 158 -0.98 -4.14 2.52
C ILE A 158 -0.92 -3.12 3.66
N PHE A 159 -0.79 -1.83 3.34
CA PHE A 159 -0.75 -0.76 4.32
C PHE A 159 -2.07 -0.66 5.10
N VAL A 160 -3.22 -0.63 4.42
CA VAL A 160 -4.55 -0.65 5.04
C VAL A 160 -4.73 -1.87 5.93
N HIS A 161 -4.26 -3.04 5.48
CA HIS A 161 -4.24 -4.27 6.26
C HIS A 161 -3.43 -4.10 7.56
N GLY A 162 -2.21 -3.57 7.47
CA GLY A 162 -1.36 -3.31 8.62
C GLY A 162 -2.00 -2.37 9.64
N ILE A 163 -2.61 -1.27 9.16
CA ILE A 163 -3.32 -0.32 10.01
C ILE A 163 -4.47 -1.00 10.74
N ILE A 164 -5.32 -1.75 10.04
CA ILE A 164 -6.46 -2.42 10.67
C ILE A 164 -5.98 -3.45 11.68
N SER A 165 -4.94 -4.24 11.37
CA SER A 165 -4.32 -5.19 12.31
C SER A 165 -3.83 -4.50 13.58
N SER A 166 -3.19 -3.35 13.43
CA SER A 166 -2.70 -2.56 14.56
C SER A 166 -3.84 -2.01 15.42
N LEU A 167 -4.91 -1.52 14.80
CA LEU A 167 -6.07 -0.98 15.51
C LEU A 167 -6.81 -2.05 16.34
N ILE A 168 -6.90 -3.27 15.85
CA ILE A 168 -7.56 -4.37 16.56
C ILE A 168 -6.62 -5.14 17.50
N ASN A 169 -5.32 -4.81 17.48
CA ASN A 169 -4.27 -5.51 18.22
C ASN A 169 -4.31 -7.04 18.02
N ALA A 170 -4.56 -7.48 16.80
CA ALA A 170 -4.66 -8.90 16.45
C ALA A 170 -4.30 -9.13 14.97
N PRO A 171 -3.84 -10.34 14.62
CA PRO A 171 -3.65 -10.70 13.22
C PRO A 171 -4.96 -10.59 12.45
N ILE A 172 -4.97 -9.77 11.42
CA ILE A 172 -6.20 -9.43 10.69
C ILE A 172 -6.79 -10.63 9.94
N GLY A 173 -6.01 -11.67 9.67
CA GLY A 173 -6.47 -12.87 8.99
C GLY A 173 -7.69 -13.55 9.63
N HIS A 174 -7.98 -13.26 10.91
CA HIS A 174 -9.20 -13.70 11.57
C HIS A 174 -10.45 -12.89 11.16
N PHE A 175 -10.27 -11.68 10.65
CA PHE A 175 -11.34 -10.72 10.40
C PHE A 175 -11.57 -10.44 8.91
N ILE A 176 -10.52 -10.55 8.08
CA ILE A 176 -10.65 -10.40 6.64
C ILE A 176 -11.16 -11.69 6.03
N LYS A 177 -12.32 -11.62 5.39
CA LYS A 177 -12.94 -12.77 4.72
C LYS A 177 -12.55 -12.89 3.27
N LYS A 178 -12.24 -11.79 2.60
CA LYS A 178 -11.98 -11.81 1.17
C LYS A 178 -11.26 -10.53 0.69
N VAL A 179 -10.24 -10.67 -0.18
CA VAL A 179 -9.67 -9.58 -0.99
C VAL A 179 -10.00 -9.86 -2.45
N GLN A 180 -10.55 -8.91 -3.17
CA GLN A 180 -10.71 -9.00 -4.63
C GLN A 180 -9.98 -7.83 -5.25
N TYR A 181 -9.15 -8.14 -6.20
CA TYR A 181 -8.46 -7.18 -7.02
C TYR A 181 -8.94 -7.38 -8.46
N LYS A 182 -9.48 -6.32 -9.06
CA LYS A 182 -9.89 -6.37 -10.45
C LYS A 182 -9.12 -5.30 -11.20
N THR A 183 -8.19 -5.72 -12.04
CA THR A 183 -7.62 -4.84 -13.05
C THR A 183 -8.17 -5.25 -14.42
N ASP A 184 -8.72 -4.32 -15.15
CA ASP A 184 -9.08 -4.54 -16.57
C ASP A 184 -7.85 -4.40 -17.48
N ARG A 185 -6.65 -4.26 -16.88
CA ARG A 185 -5.44 -3.88 -17.60
C ARG A 185 -4.52 -5.06 -17.94
N THR A 186 -4.69 -6.19 -17.31
CA THR A 186 -4.02 -7.44 -17.68
C THR A 186 -4.94 -8.61 -17.39
N SER A 187 -5.23 -9.42 -18.40
CA SER A 187 -5.99 -10.67 -18.29
C SER A 187 -5.10 -11.78 -17.71
N THR A 188 -4.65 -11.64 -16.47
CA THR A 188 -4.09 -12.74 -15.70
C THR A 188 -5.04 -13.05 -14.57
N GLU A 189 -5.91 -14.02 -14.82
CA GLU A 189 -6.63 -14.71 -13.77
C GLU A 189 -5.58 -15.45 -12.93
N PHE A 190 -5.40 -15.02 -11.70
CA PHE A 190 -4.76 -15.86 -10.70
C PHE A 190 -5.85 -16.77 -10.11
N GLU A 191 -5.82 -18.05 -10.49
CA GLU A 191 -6.55 -19.12 -9.84
C GLU A 191 -6.05 -19.36 -8.40
#